data_0f85d7a47611c4b2d9dec81bb25cc2a5
#
_entry.id   0f85d7a47611c4b2d9dec81bb25cc2a5
#
_cell.length_a   1.000
_cell.length_b   1.000
_cell.length_c   1.000
_cell.angle_alpha   90.00
_cell.angle_beta   90.00
_cell.angle_gamma   90.00
#
_symmetry.space_group_name_H-M   'P 1'
#
loop_
_entity.id
_entity.type
_entity.pdbx_description
1 polymer ?
#
loop_
_entity_poly.entity_id
_entity_poly.type
_entity_poly.pdbx_seq_one_letter_code
_entity_poly.pdbx_strand_id
1 'polypeptide(L)'
;MPGCHSKSFAMACAKPEDPMPEIAYLECSRCRARIPAESPQTVCPQCAEPPAGSLYVRYDLDHLKGIAARDAIAEGAASTWEGMWRYRSVLPNAVPVTLGEGWTPMLKSRRYPAVRVKEEGANPTGTFKARGLSMAVTMARHYGLKKLAVPSAGNAAGALAAYAAAAGIEAHIFMPRDVPFANYVEAMAYGAHVTLVDGLISDCARMVAERKQEEGWFDISTLKEPFRVEGKKTMGYELVEQLGWEYPDAVFYPTGGGVGLIGMWKAFEELEQLGWVKPGKRPRMIAVQAAGCAPVVRAFEAGANASQMWRDASTFAAGLRVPKPYGDAIMLDILRASNGVALAVSDEEILASILDWARNEGIFLSPEGASVTAAYDKLLACGWLTASDRVVLFNTGAGLKYTDVTAQAMKLRRPQTDQ
;
A
#
# COMPACT_ATOMS: atom_id res chain seq x y z
N MET A 1 30.26 -52.36 -7.71
CA MET A 1 29.76 -51.31 -6.81
C MET A 1 30.86 -50.29 -6.61
N PRO A 2 30.75 -49.03 -7.09
CA PRO A 2 31.63 -47.96 -6.67
C PRO A 2 30.86 -46.96 -5.79
N GLY A 3 31.54 -46.50 -4.75
CA GLY A 3 31.05 -45.77 -3.62
C GLY A 3 30.50 -44.37 -3.93
N CYS A 4 29.45 -44.05 -3.21
CA CYS A 4 28.82 -42.75 -3.14
C CYS A 4 29.69 -41.84 -2.28
N HIS A 5 30.40 -40.87 -2.91
CA HIS A 5 31.05 -39.79 -2.19
C HIS A 5 30.03 -38.73 -1.83
N SER A 6 29.70 -38.63 -0.54
CA SER A 6 28.97 -37.52 0.03
C SER A 6 29.79 -36.24 -0.08
N LYS A 7 29.43 -35.32 -1.01
CA LYS A 7 29.90 -33.95 -0.98
C LYS A 7 29.19 -33.21 0.15
N SER A 8 29.91 -32.92 1.22
CA SER A 8 29.49 -31.98 2.25
C SER A 8 29.31 -30.64 1.61
N PHE A 9 28.06 -30.12 1.61
CA PHE A 9 27.80 -28.71 1.34
C PHE A 9 28.41 -27.90 2.49
N ALA A 10 29.54 -27.27 2.23
CA ALA A 10 30.05 -26.23 3.12
C ALA A 10 29.04 -25.10 3.12
N MET A 11 28.40 -24.87 4.27
CA MET A 11 27.65 -23.63 4.52
C MET A 11 28.61 -22.47 4.29
N ALA A 12 28.33 -21.68 3.26
CA ALA A 12 29.01 -20.41 3.04
C ALA A 12 28.85 -19.57 4.32
N CYS A 13 29.96 -19.10 4.87
CA CYS A 13 30.00 -18.19 6.00
C CYS A 13 29.08 -17.01 5.68
N ALA A 14 28.00 -16.84 6.41
CA ALA A 14 27.13 -15.68 6.31
C ALA A 14 28.01 -14.44 6.59
N LYS A 15 28.04 -13.50 5.65
CA LYS A 15 28.56 -12.14 5.91
C LYS A 15 27.79 -11.56 7.10
N PRO A 16 28.41 -10.71 7.94
CA PRO A 16 27.70 -10.09 9.05
C PRO A 16 26.45 -9.40 8.49
N GLU A 17 25.29 -9.81 8.99
CA GLU A 17 24.02 -9.18 8.64
C GLU A 17 24.09 -7.72 9.07
N ASP A 18 23.78 -6.78 8.15
CA ASP A 18 23.60 -5.39 8.54
C ASP A 18 22.56 -5.33 9.65
N PRO A 19 22.86 -4.72 10.79
CA PRO A 19 21.93 -4.70 11.91
C PRO A 19 20.65 -4.00 11.49
N MET A 20 19.52 -4.71 11.61
CA MET A 20 18.20 -4.10 11.44
C MET A 20 17.96 -3.14 12.61
N PRO A 21 17.39 -1.95 12.37
CA PRO A 21 17.22 -0.97 13.44
C PRO A 21 16.18 -1.42 14.44
N GLU A 22 16.47 -1.21 15.73
CA GLU A 22 15.49 -1.33 16.79
C GLU A 22 14.47 -0.18 16.68
N ILE A 23 13.23 -0.47 17.07
CA ILE A 23 12.20 0.56 17.14
C ILE A 23 12.47 1.43 18.36
N ALA A 24 12.75 2.72 18.14
CA ALA A 24 12.99 3.65 19.24
C ALA A 24 11.70 3.95 20.02
N TYR A 25 10.61 4.20 19.32
CA TYR A 25 9.26 4.42 19.89
C TYR A 25 8.21 4.47 18.77
N LEU A 26 6.93 4.42 19.17
CA LEU A 26 5.81 4.71 18.30
C LEU A 26 5.32 6.13 18.56
N GLU A 27 5.17 6.95 17.53
CA GLU A 27 4.71 8.34 17.63
C GLU A 27 3.28 8.48 17.16
N CYS A 28 2.43 9.09 17.97
CA CYS A 28 1.06 9.41 17.59
C CYS A 28 1.01 10.50 16.51
N SER A 29 0.28 10.27 15.43
CA SER A 29 0.07 11.25 14.35
C SER A 29 -0.67 12.51 14.78
N ARG A 30 -1.46 12.47 15.88
CA ARG A 30 -2.27 13.60 16.36
C ARG A 30 -1.64 14.32 17.56
N CYS A 31 -1.48 13.61 18.68
CA CYS A 31 -1.02 14.22 19.94
C CYS A 31 0.49 14.18 20.13
N ARG A 32 1.24 13.58 19.19
CA ARG A 32 2.71 13.43 19.23
C ARG A 32 3.24 12.63 20.42
N ALA A 33 2.37 11.98 21.18
CA ALA A 33 2.78 11.11 22.26
C ALA A 33 3.70 9.99 21.76
N ARG A 34 4.73 9.68 22.57
CA ARG A 34 5.64 8.56 22.33
C ARG A 34 5.17 7.36 23.14
N ILE A 35 4.94 6.26 22.45
CA ILE A 35 4.41 5.02 23.00
C ILE A 35 5.51 3.96 22.88
N PRO A 36 5.77 3.15 23.92
CA PRO A 36 6.67 2.02 23.84
C PRO A 36 6.25 1.00 22.76
N ALA A 37 7.23 0.32 22.16
CA ALA A 37 7.01 -0.62 21.05
C ALA A 37 7.20 -2.09 21.43
N GLU A 38 7.45 -2.41 22.69
CA GLU A 38 7.74 -3.76 23.20
C GLU A 38 6.51 -4.69 23.16
N SER A 39 5.32 -4.13 23.01
CA SER A 39 4.08 -4.88 22.90
C SER A 39 3.25 -4.43 21.68
N PRO A 40 2.40 -5.30 21.12
CA PRO A 40 1.59 -4.94 19.97
C PRO A 40 0.65 -3.79 20.31
N GLN A 41 0.69 -2.75 19.47
CA GLN A 41 -0.13 -1.56 19.61
C GLN A 41 -1.05 -1.41 18.38
N THR A 42 -2.24 -0.84 18.58
CA THR A 42 -3.15 -0.48 17.50
C THR A 42 -3.12 1.03 17.22
N VAL A 43 -3.94 1.79 17.93
CA VAL A 43 -4.00 3.26 17.82
C VAL A 43 -3.49 3.89 19.12
N CYS A 44 -3.26 5.19 19.11
CA CYS A 44 -2.74 5.90 20.27
C CYS A 44 -3.66 5.77 21.51
N PRO A 45 -3.18 5.25 22.63
CA PRO A 45 -3.96 5.14 23.86
C PRO A 45 -4.08 6.47 24.62
N GLN A 46 -3.30 7.49 24.24
CA GLN A 46 -3.24 8.78 24.94
C GLN A 46 -4.08 9.88 24.26
N CYS A 47 -4.72 9.60 23.11
CA CYS A 47 -5.64 10.57 22.52
C CYS A 47 -6.91 10.70 23.37
N ALA A 48 -7.17 11.91 23.88
CA ALA A 48 -8.34 12.19 24.73
C ALA A 48 -9.68 12.06 23.97
N GLU A 49 -9.67 12.33 22.66
CA GLU A 49 -10.89 12.35 21.84
C GLU A 49 -10.77 11.47 20.60
N PRO A 50 -11.85 10.80 20.18
CA PRO A 50 -11.90 10.04 18.94
C PRO A 50 -11.85 10.97 17.69
N PRO A 51 -11.36 10.45 16.55
CA PRO A 51 -10.65 9.18 16.43
C PRO A 51 -9.26 9.27 17.05
N ALA A 52 -8.79 8.20 17.69
CA ALA A 52 -7.42 8.11 18.18
C ALA A 52 -6.41 8.23 17.02
N GLY A 53 -5.22 8.78 17.25
CA GLY A 53 -4.20 8.94 16.22
C GLY A 53 -3.60 7.60 15.80
N SER A 54 -3.27 7.45 14.52
CA SER A 54 -2.42 6.36 14.03
C SER A 54 -1.03 6.47 14.63
N LEU A 55 -0.35 5.34 14.77
CA LEU A 55 1.01 5.29 15.30
C LEU A 55 2.01 5.13 14.15
N TYR A 56 3.08 5.93 14.19
CA TYR A 56 4.24 5.83 13.30
C TYR A 56 5.42 5.21 14.04
N VAL A 57 6.07 4.26 13.41
CA VAL A 57 7.33 3.70 13.92
C VAL A 57 8.44 4.73 13.74
N ARG A 58 9.24 4.96 14.79
CA ARG A 58 10.42 5.82 14.77
C ARG A 58 11.64 5.01 15.14
N TYR A 59 12.74 5.28 14.43
CA TYR A 59 14.03 4.61 14.57
C TYR A 59 15.13 5.60 14.87
N ASP A 60 16.23 5.11 15.44
CA ASP A 60 17.51 5.77 15.36
C ASP A 60 18.25 5.28 14.12
N LEU A 61 18.31 6.14 13.11
CA LEU A 61 18.94 5.85 11.81
C LEU A 61 20.25 6.62 11.62
N ASP A 62 20.80 7.23 12.63
CA ASP A 62 21.97 8.12 12.50
C ASP A 62 23.19 7.41 11.92
N HIS A 63 23.35 6.12 12.20
CA HIS A 63 24.41 5.27 11.64
C HIS A 63 24.28 5.00 10.13
N LEU A 64 23.11 5.25 9.53
CA LEU A 64 22.82 5.05 8.10
C LEU A 64 22.94 6.34 7.28
N LYS A 65 23.38 7.46 7.90
CA LYS A 65 23.48 8.73 7.19
C LYS A 65 24.56 8.71 6.11
N GLY A 66 24.26 9.36 5.00
CA GLY A 66 25.17 9.64 3.89
C GLY A 66 25.10 8.64 2.74
N ILE A 67 25.69 9.07 1.61
CA ILE A 67 25.65 8.35 0.33
C ILE A 67 26.40 7.01 0.41
N ALA A 68 27.49 6.94 1.16
CA ALA A 68 28.26 5.70 1.30
C ALA A 68 27.45 4.58 1.96
N ALA A 69 26.68 4.91 3.03
CA ALA A 69 25.79 3.94 3.67
C ALA A 69 24.66 3.50 2.73
N ARG A 70 24.07 4.43 2.00
CA ARG A 70 23.06 4.16 0.97
C ARG A 70 23.55 3.17 -0.08
N ASP A 71 24.73 3.44 -0.65
CA ASP A 71 25.29 2.64 -1.75
C ASP A 71 25.69 1.25 -1.25
N ALA A 72 26.24 1.14 -0.04
CA ALA A 72 26.54 -0.15 0.59
C ALA A 72 25.26 -0.99 0.81
N ILE A 73 24.14 -0.37 1.22
CA ILE A 73 22.84 -1.05 1.36
C ILE A 73 22.32 -1.49 -0.01
N ALA A 74 22.37 -0.63 -1.02
CA ALA A 74 21.92 -0.96 -2.36
C ALA A 74 22.72 -2.11 -2.99
N GLU A 75 24.04 -2.11 -2.85
CA GLU A 75 24.94 -3.18 -3.32
C GLU A 75 24.79 -4.47 -2.50
N GLY A 76 24.72 -4.37 -1.17
CA GLY A 76 24.53 -5.51 -0.28
C GLY A 76 23.18 -6.19 -0.44
N ALA A 77 22.12 -5.41 -0.63
CA ALA A 77 20.76 -5.92 -0.85
C ALA A 77 20.64 -6.71 -2.16
N ALA A 78 21.34 -6.32 -3.21
CA ALA A 78 21.33 -7.04 -4.49
C ALA A 78 21.88 -8.47 -4.39
N SER A 79 22.60 -8.82 -3.33
CA SER A 79 23.24 -10.12 -3.14
C SER A 79 22.50 -11.08 -2.18
N THR A 80 21.56 -10.58 -1.35
CA THR A 80 21.05 -11.38 -0.22
C THR A 80 19.53 -11.32 -0.02
N TRP A 81 18.88 -10.20 -0.34
CA TRP A 81 17.44 -10.00 -0.10
C TRP A 81 16.74 -9.44 -1.32
N GLU A 82 15.64 -10.07 -1.70
CA GLU A 82 14.81 -9.64 -2.82
C GLU A 82 13.64 -8.78 -2.36
N GLY A 83 13.02 -8.08 -3.31
CA GLY A 83 11.81 -7.31 -3.07
C GLY A 83 11.99 -6.14 -2.12
N MET A 84 10.97 -5.91 -1.28
CA MET A 84 10.99 -4.78 -0.33
C MET A 84 11.97 -4.97 0.83
N TRP A 85 12.35 -6.21 1.13
CA TRP A 85 13.24 -6.53 2.24
C TRP A 85 14.69 -6.14 1.99
N ARG A 86 15.02 -5.70 0.77
CA ARG A 86 16.29 -5.02 0.47
C ARG A 86 16.48 -3.75 1.33
N TYR A 87 15.38 -3.16 1.82
CA TYR A 87 15.38 -1.98 2.70
C TYR A 87 15.31 -2.34 4.19
N ARG A 88 15.67 -3.57 4.58
CA ARG A 88 15.61 -4.03 5.97
C ARG A 88 16.32 -3.11 6.97
N SER A 89 17.40 -2.43 6.53
CA SER A 89 18.14 -1.48 7.37
C SER A 89 17.33 -0.27 7.85
N VAL A 90 16.16 -0.04 7.25
CA VAL A 90 15.20 1.01 7.65
C VAL A 90 13.82 0.42 8.01
N LEU A 91 13.73 -0.89 8.24
CA LEU A 91 12.51 -1.60 8.64
C LEU A 91 12.70 -2.22 10.04
N PRO A 92 11.61 -2.54 10.77
CA PRO A 92 11.70 -3.14 12.11
C PRO A 92 12.52 -4.42 12.13
N ASN A 93 13.30 -4.60 13.20
CA ASN A 93 14.10 -5.81 13.42
C ASN A 93 13.20 -7.02 13.72
N ALA A 94 12.87 -7.78 12.70
CA ALA A 94 12.11 -9.02 12.82
C ALA A 94 12.39 -9.94 11.63
N VAL A 95 12.29 -11.25 11.84
CA VAL A 95 12.46 -12.25 10.77
C VAL A 95 11.31 -12.10 9.76
N PRO A 96 11.58 -11.81 8.47
CA PRO A 96 10.55 -11.54 7.48
C PRO A 96 9.58 -12.70 7.23
N VAL A 97 8.29 -12.39 7.10
CA VAL A 97 7.31 -13.22 6.43
C VAL A 97 7.15 -12.66 5.03
N THR A 98 7.76 -13.28 4.05
CA THR A 98 7.83 -12.78 2.67
C THR A 98 7.36 -13.81 1.66
N LEU A 99 6.77 -13.34 0.58
CA LEU A 99 6.41 -14.08 -0.62
C LEU A 99 7.10 -13.47 -1.86
N GLY A 100 8.11 -12.59 -1.68
CA GLY A 100 8.84 -11.91 -2.75
C GLY A 100 8.23 -10.58 -3.17
N GLU A 101 7.47 -9.91 -2.30
CA GLU A 101 6.87 -8.59 -2.56
C GLU A 101 7.91 -7.48 -2.67
N GLY A 102 7.60 -6.50 -3.50
CA GLY A 102 8.44 -5.32 -3.75
C GLY A 102 9.35 -5.47 -4.98
N TRP A 103 10.20 -4.47 -5.19
CA TRP A 103 11.03 -4.30 -6.37
C TRP A 103 10.24 -4.45 -7.68
N THR A 104 9.03 -3.87 -7.67
CA THR A 104 8.09 -3.97 -8.78
C THR A 104 8.56 -3.17 -9.99
N PRO A 105 8.16 -3.55 -11.22
CA PRO A 105 8.56 -2.85 -12.44
C PRO A 105 8.18 -1.37 -12.43
N MET A 106 9.07 -0.54 -13.00
CA MET A 106 8.80 0.85 -13.36
C MET A 106 8.75 0.96 -14.88
N LEU A 107 7.54 0.89 -15.43
CA LEU A 107 7.30 0.87 -16.87
C LEU A 107 7.38 2.28 -17.46
N LYS A 108 8.00 2.42 -18.65
CA LYS A 108 8.02 3.69 -19.39
C LYS A 108 6.77 3.79 -20.25
N SER A 109 6.05 4.90 -20.18
CA SER A 109 4.99 5.15 -21.15
C SER A 109 5.59 5.39 -22.55
N ARG A 110 4.94 4.85 -23.58
CA ARG A 110 5.31 5.06 -24.97
C ARG A 110 4.85 6.44 -25.48
N ARG A 111 3.69 6.89 -25.02
CA ARG A 111 3.07 8.16 -25.44
C ARG A 111 3.64 9.36 -24.68
N TYR A 112 4.00 9.18 -23.42
CA TYR A 112 4.43 10.25 -22.52
C TYR A 112 5.85 9.99 -22.03
N PRO A 113 6.90 10.49 -22.71
CA PRO A 113 8.29 10.14 -22.41
C PRO A 113 8.74 10.42 -20.96
N ALA A 114 8.14 11.45 -20.33
CA ALA A 114 8.43 11.83 -18.94
C ALA A 114 7.62 11.03 -17.90
N VAL A 115 6.67 10.18 -18.34
CA VAL A 115 5.79 9.41 -17.45
C VAL A 115 6.31 7.98 -17.25
N ARG A 116 6.21 7.53 -16.00
CA ARG A 116 6.46 6.14 -15.59
C ARG A 116 5.23 5.59 -14.91
N VAL A 117 4.98 4.29 -15.08
CA VAL A 117 3.95 3.54 -14.35
C VAL A 117 4.65 2.62 -13.36
N LYS A 118 4.40 2.80 -12.08
CA LYS A 118 4.84 1.90 -11.04
C LYS A 118 3.86 0.74 -10.93
N GLU A 119 4.29 -0.45 -11.37
CA GLU A 119 3.42 -1.61 -11.56
C GLU A 119 3.33 -2.46 -10.28
N GLU A 120 2.56 -2.01 -9.31
CA GLU A 120 2.35 -2.73 -8.05
C GLU A 120 1.46 -3.98 -8.19
N GLY A 121 0.82 -4.16 -9.33
CA GLY A 121 0.10 -5.39 -9.66
C GLY A 121 1.01 -6.61 -9.81
N ALA A 122 2.31 -6.41 -9.97
CA ALA A 122 3.32 -7.48 -10.01
C ALA A 122 3.63 -8.10 -8.63
N ASN A 123 3.15 -7.51 -7.53
CA ASN A 123 3.33 -8.09 -6.20
C ASN A 123 2.59 -9.44 -6.05
N PRO A 124 3.02 -10.30 -5.11
CA PRO A 124 2.20 -11.41 -4.63
C PRO A 124 0.78 -10.95 -4.26
N THR A 125 -0.22 -11.79 -4.50
CA THR A 125 -1.65 -11.42 -4.39
C THR A 125 -2.09 -10.30 -5.36
N GLY A 126 -1.28 -10.01 -6.38
CA GLY A 126 -1.62 -9.10 -7.48
C GLY A 126 -1.84 -7.64 -7.09
N THR A 127 -1.37 -7.19 -5.92
CA THR A 127 -1.57 -5.80 -5.48
C THR A 127 -0.51 -5.30 -4.48
N PHE A 128 -0.37 -3.98 -4.40
CA PHE A 128 0.49 -3.30 -3.41
C PHE A 128 0.17 -3.65 -1.94
N LYS A 129 -0.98 -4.28 -1.67
CA LYS A 129 -1.36 -4.68 -0.31
C LYS A 129 -0.36 -5.67 0.29
N ALA A 130 0.26 -6.50 -0.54
CA ALA A 130 1.33 -7.41 -0.16
C ALA A 130 2.38 -6.77 0.75
N ARG A 131 2.93 -5.61 0.36
CA ARG A 131 3.98 -4.92 1.13
C ARG A 131 3.58 -4.65 2.58
N GLY A 132 2.41 -4.07 2.79
CA GLY A 132 1.95 -3.72 4.14
C GLY A 132 1.55 -4.94 4.96
N LEU A 133 0.98 -5.97 4.32
CA LEU A 133 0.56 -7.19 5.04
C LEU A 133 1.75 -8.10 5.34
N SER A 134 2.77 -8.16 4.45
CA SER A 134 4.05 -8.80 4.77
C SER A 134 4.64 -8.22 6.06
N MET A 135 4.79 -6.90 6.14
CA MET A 135 5.38 -6.24 7.32
C MET A 135 4.52 -6.40 8.57
N ALA A 136 3.21 -6.21 8.47
CA ALA A 136 2.31 -6.31 9.61
C ALA A 136 2.22 -7.76 10.15
N VAL A 137 2.20 -8.77 9.28
CA VAL A 137 2.22 -10.19 9.69
C VAL A 137 3.60 -10.59 10.23
N THR A 138 4.69 -10.04 9.68
CA THR A 138 6.03 -10.20 10.24
C THR A 138 6.06 -9.75 11.69
N MET A 139 5.55 -8.56 11.99
CA MET A 139 5.51 -8.03 13.35
C MET A 139 4.49 -8.75 14.23
N ALA A 140 3.36 -9.17 13.68
CA ALA A 140 2.40 -10.02 14.40
C ALA A 140 3.06 -11.32 14.88
N ARG A 141 3.84 -11.97 14.02
CA ARG A 141 4.62 -13.17 14.37
C ARG A 141 5.70 -12.85 15.41
N HIS A 142 6.42 -11.74 15.26
CA HIS A 142 7.44 -11.27 16.23
C HIS A 142 6.84 -11.10 17.63
N TYR A 143 5.65 -10.52 17.75
CA TYR A 143 4.93 -10.38 19.01
C TYR A 143 4.19 -11.64 19.48
N GLY A 144 4.29 -12.75 18.74
CA GLY A 144 3.64 -14.01 19.11
C GLY A 144 2.13 -14.05 18.95
N LEU A 145 1.55 -13.11 18.19
CA LEU A 145 0.11 -13.08 17.90
C LEU A 145 -0.32 -14.31 17.08
N LYS A 146 -1.47 -14.88 17.41
CA LYS A 146 -1.98 -16.11 16.80
C LYS A 146 -3.19 -15.89 15.90
N LYS A 147 -3.94 -14.81 16.09
CA LYS A 147 -5.19 -14.52 15.39
C LYS A 147 -5.23 -13.05 14.96
N LEU A 148 -5.40 -12.83 13.67
CA LEU A 148 -5.50 -11.49 13.08
C LEU A 148 -6.87 -11.29 12.48
N ALA A 149 -7.46 -10.10 12.65
CA ALA A 149 -8.74 -9.77 12.05
C ALA A 149 -8.66 -8.49 11.20
N VAL A 150 -9.37 -8.48 10.06
CA VAL A 150 -9.46 -7.31 9.19
C VAL A 150 -10.84 -7.16 8.57
N PRO A 151 -11.45 -5.97 8.64
CA PRO A 151 -12.53 -5.58 7.74
C PRO A 151 -11.90 -5.19 6.39
N SER A 152 -12.34 -5.78 5.28
CA SER A 152 -11.77 -5.51 3.97
C SER A 152 -12.76 -5.72 2.84
N ALA A 153 -12.89 -4.73 1.97
CA ALA A 153 -13.66 -4.82 0.74
C ALA A 153 -12.88 -5.46 -0.43
N GLY A 154 -11.78 -6.20 -0.15
CA GLY A 154 -11.07 -6.90 -1.23
C GLY A 154 -9.59 -7.15 -0.97
N ASN A 155 -8.70 -6.45 -1.68
CA ASN A 155 -7.26 -6.77 -1.78
C ASN A 155 -6.49 -6.90 -0.45
N ALA A 156 -6.91 -6.22 0.62
CA ALA A 156 -6.27 -6.41 1.92
C ALA A 156 -6.65 -7.76 2.56
N ALA A 157 -7.81 -8.30 2.22
CA ALA A 157 -8.23 -9.62 2.64
C ALA A 157 -7.34 -10.72 2.03
N GLY A 158 -7.22 -10.75 0.71
CA GLY A 158 -6.37 -11.73 0.02
C GLY A 158 -4.92 -11.65 0.49
N ALA A 159 -4.37 -10.43 0.61
CA ALA A 159 -3.01 -10.27 1.09
C ALA A 159 -2.85 -10.73 2.56
N LEU A 160 -3.80 -10.40 3.48
CA LEU A 160 -3.73 -10.92 4.85
C LEU A 160 -3.79 -12.44 4.87
N ALA A 161 -4.72 -13.04 4.12
CA ALA A 161 -4.87 -14.49 4.06
C ALA A 161 -3.58 -15.18 3.61
N ALA A 162 -2.93 -14.68 2.54
CA ALA A 162 -1.69 -15.23 2.02
C ALA A 162 -0.54 -15.17 3.02
N TYR A 163 -0.29 -13.99 3.61
CA TYR A 163 0.82 -13.83 4.55
C TYR A 163 0.56 -14.50 5.91
N ALA A 164 -0.69 -14.53 6.36
CA ALA A 164 -1.07 -15.27 7.57
C ALA A 164 -0.87 -16.78 7.39
N ALA A 165 -1.26 -17.35 6.24
CA ALA A 165 -0.99 -18.72 5.87
C ALA A 165 0.51 -19.03 5.87
N ALA A 166 1.34 -18.16 5.25
CA ALA A 166 2.79 -18.29 5.24
C ALA A 166 3.43 -18.22 6.64
N ALA A 167 2.78 -17.51 7.58
CA ALA A 167 3.24 -17.37 8.96
C ALA A 167 2.68 -18.42 9.93
N GLY A 168 1.71 -19.23 9.53
CA GLY A 168 0.98 -20.14 10.42
C GLY A 168 0.10 -19.40 11.44
N ILE A 169 -0.50 -18.24 11.05
CA ILE A 169 -1.35 -17.39 11.87
C ILE A 169 -2.79 -17.47 11.33
N GLU A 170 -3.78 -17.52 12.20
CA GLU A 170 -5.18 -17.51 11.80
C GLU A 170 -5.59 -16.11 11.28
N ALA A 171 -6.23 -16.06 10.10
CA ALA A 171 -6.78 -14.83 9.52
C ALA A 171 -8.31 -14.86 9.56
N HIS A 172 -8.91 -13.85 10.21
CA HIS A 172 -10.36 -13.63 10.29
C HIS A 172 -10.72 -12.41 9.46
N ILE A 173 -11.47 -12.60 8.38
CA ILE A 173 -11.75 -11.58 7.38
C ILE A 173 -13.24 -11.29 7.34
N PHE A 174 -13.60 -10.02 7.53
CA PHE A 174 -14.96 -9.54 7.42
C PHE A 174 -15.09 -8.69 6.15
N MET A 175 -15.93 -9.12 5.21
CA MET A 175 -16.08 -8.41 3.94
C MET A 175 -17.55 -8.21 3.57
N PRO A 176 -17.90 -7.06 2.97
CA PRO A 176 -19.21 -6.86 2.38
C PRO A 176 -19.51 -7.97 1.37
N ARG A 177 -20.78 -8.35 1.27
CA ARG A 177 -21.22 -9.42 0.35
C ARG A 177 -21.05 -9.05 -1.14
N ASP A 178 -21.01 -7.77 -1.45
CA ASP A 178 -20.90 -7.21 -2.81
C ASP A 178 -19.46 -7.01 -3.30
N VAL A 179 -18.46 -7.61 -2.63
CA VAL A 179 -17.06 -7.54 -3.08
C VAL A 179 -16.85 -8.35 -4.36
N PRO A 180 -15.83 -8.00 -5.20
CA PRO A 180 -15.46 -8.82 -6.35
C PRO A 180 -15.23 -10.27 -5.94
N PHE A 181 -15.84 -11.22 -6.66
CA PHE A 181 -15.83 -12.64 -6.31
C PHE A 181 -14.40 -13.21 -6.23
N ALA A 182 -13.49 -12.72 -7.08
CA ALA A 182 -12.09 -13.10 -7.05
C ALA A 182 -11.42 -12.87 -5.68
N ASN A 183 -11.75 -11.78 -4.99
CA ASN A 183 -11.19 -11.47 -3.66
C ASN A 183 -11.72 -12.41 -2.57
N TYR A 184 -12.98 -12.84 -2.67
CA TYR A 184 -13.54 -13.85 -1.77
C TYR A 184 -12.87 -15.22 -1.98
N VAL A 185 -12.80 -15.65 -3.25
CA VAL A 185 -12.15 -16.93 -3.63
C VAL A 185 -10.69 -16.95 -3.18
N GLU A 186 -9.96 -15.87 -3.41
CA GLU A 186 -8.55 -15.75 -3.01
C GLU A 186 -8.38 -15.94 -1.49
N ALA A 187 -9.17 -15.23 -0.68
CA ALA A 187 -9.10 -15.34 0.77
C ALA A 187 -9.43 -16.76 1.28
N MET A 188 -10.48 -17.39 0.71
CA MET A 188 -10.85 -18.77 1.02
C MET A 188 -9.78 -19.77 0.61
N ALA A 189 -9.16 -19.59 -0.55
CA ALA A 189 -8.12 -20.50 -1.06
C ALA A 189 -6.87 -20.52 -0.16
N TYR A 190 -6.54 -19.39 0.47
CA TYR A 190 -5.46 -19.31 1.48
C TYR A 190 -5.87 -19.82 2.88
N GLY A 191 -7.10 -20.31 3.05
CA GLY A 191 -7.58 -20.88 4.30
C GLY A 191 -8.01 -19.88 5.37
N ALA A 192 -8.32 -18.63 4.99
CA ALA A 192 -8.83 -17.64 5.94
C ALA A 192 -10.28 -17.92 6.34
N HIS A 193 -10.63 -17.55 7.58
CA HIS A 193 -12.01 -17.53 8.06
C HIS A 193 -12.74 -16.30 7.54
N VAL A 194 -13.57 -16.46 6.50
CA VAL A 194 -14.25 -15.34 5.86
C VAL A 194 -15.70 -15.24 6.33
N THR A 195 -16.08 -14.07 6.86
CA THR A 195 -17.46 -13.72 7.19
C THR A 195 -17.97 -12.69 6.19
N LEU A 196 -19.00 -13.06 5.40
CA LEU A 196 -19.70 -12.14 4.51
C LEU A 196 -20.77 -11.37 5.28
N VAL A 197 -20.72 -10.04 5.21
CA VAL A 197 -21.58 -9.12 5.96
C VAL A 197 -22.55 -8.45 5.00
N ASP A 198 -23.84 -8.47 5.35
CA ASP A 198 -24.87 -7.69 4.65
C ASP A 198 -24.78 -6.23 5.13
N GLY A 199 -23.90 -5.44 4.50
CA GLY A 199 -23.60 -4.07 4.89
C GLY A 199 -22.36 -3.53 4.21
N LEU A 200 -21.87 -2.40 4.72
CA LEU A 200 -20.68 -1.70 4.22
C LEU A 200 -19.43 -2.14 4.98
N ILE A 201 -18.28 -1.68 4.51
CA ILE A 201 -16.98 -1.88 5.19
C ILE A 201 -16.99 -1.34 6.64
N SER A 202 -17.81 -0.31 6.93
CA SER A 202 -18.00 0.22 8.29
C SER A 202 -18.68 -0.80 9.22
N ASP A 203 -19.61 -1.60 8.69
CA ASP A 203 -20.28 -2.65 9.46
C ASP A 203 -19.33 -3.81 9.76
N CYS A 204 -18.53 -4.19 8.78
CA CYS A 204 -17.43 -5.13 8.99
C CYS A 204 -16.47 -4.64 10.09
N ALA A 205 -16.09 -3.36 10.06
CA ALA A 205 -15.20 -2.78 11.05
C ALA A 205 -15.80 -2.74 12.46
N ARG A 206 -17.12 -2.51 12.56
CA ARG A 206 -17.85 -2.55 13.82
C ARG A 206 -17.87 -3.97 14.40
N MET A 207 -18.15 -4.99 13.58
CA MET A 207 -18.14 -6.39 14.03
C MET A 207 -16.75 -6.82 14.56
N VAL A 208 -15.67 -6.43 13.90
CA VAL A 208 -14.31 -6.69 14.40
C VAL A 208 -14.09 -5.99 15.74
N ALA A 209 -14.47 -4.72 15.86
CA ALA A 209 -14.27 -3.93 17.09
C ALA A 209 -15.03 -4.52 18.30
N GLU A 210 -16.26 -4.99 18.09
CA GLU A 210 -17.12 -5.57 19.12
C GLU A 210 -16.61 -6.94 19.61
N ARG A 211 -16.09 -7.78 18.70
CA ARG A 211 -15.76 -9.17 19.01
C ARG A 211 -14.28 -9.42 19.32
N LYS A 212 -13.38 -8.52 18.95
CA LYS A 212 -11.94 -8.76 19.00
C LYS A 212 -11.39 -9.16 20.37
N GLN A 213 -11.95 -8.67 21.46
CA GLN A 213 -11.49 -9.01 22.82
C GLN A 213 -11.91 -10.43 23.22
N GLU A 214 -13.16 -10.81 22.98
CA GLU A 214 -13.69 -12.13 23.28
C GLU A 214 -13.01 -13.22 22.44
N GLU A 215 -12.79 -12.94 21.16
CA GLU A 215 -12.20 -13.87 20.21
C GLU A 215 -10.67 -13.90 20.24
N GLY A 216 -10.03 -12.95 20.94
CA GLY A 216 -8.58 -12.83 21.00
C GLY A 216 -7.96 -12.37 19.67
N TRP A 217 -8.68 -11.59 18.86
CA TRP A 217 -8.19 -11.07 17.59
C TRP A 217 -7.38 -9.80 17.77
N PHE A 218 -6.29 -9.70 17.03
CA PHE A 218 -5.60 -8.42 16.84
C PHE A 218 -6.14 -7.75 15.57
N ASP A 219 -6.68 -6.52 15.72
CA ASP A 219 -7.23 -5.72 14.62
C ASP A 219 -6.08 -5.13 13.77
N ILE A 220 -5.90 -5.71 12.56
CA ILE A 220 -4.86 -5.31 11.61
C ILE A 220 -5.40 -4.34 10.54
N SER A 221 -6.44 -3.57 10.85
CA SER A 221 -7.05 -2.59 9.94
C SER A 221 -6.07 -1.50 9.51
N THR A 222 -6.34 -0.93 8.35
CA THR A 222 -5.54 0.16 7.77
C THR A 222 -5.42 1.34 8.75
N LEU A 223 -4.18 1.74 9.07
CA LEU A 223 -3.82 2.84 9.98
C LEU A 223 -4.26 2.64 11.44
N LYS A 224 -4.82 1.48 11.77
CA LYS A 224 -5.11 1.07 13.15
C LYS A 224 -4.05 0.13 13.73
N GLU A 225 -2.98 -0.09 12.99
CA GLU A 225 -1.75 -0.70 13.45
C GLU A 225 -0.56 -0.04 12.71
N PRO A 226 0.64 0.05 13.30
CA PRO A 226 1.70 0.90 12.76
C PRO A 226 2.45 0.29 11.57
N PHE A 227 2.53 -1.03 11.46
CA PHE A 227 3.49 -1.70 10.60
C PHE A 227 3.06 -1.80 9.13
N ARG A 228 1.77 -1.66 8.83
CA ARG A 228 1.33 -1.55 7.43
C ARG A 228 1.87 -0.31 6.75
N VAL A 229 2.10 0.77 7.50
CA VAL A 229 2.76 1.98 6.99
C VAL A 229 4.23 1.69 6.68
N GLU A 230 4.92 0.92 7.54
CA GLU A 230 6.32 0.54 7.35
C GLU A 230 6.52 -0.29 6.08
N GLY A 231 5.67 -1.29 5.85
CA GLY A 231 5.69 -2.01 4.58
C GLY A 231 5.40 -1.10 3.37
N LYS A 232 4.50 -0.12 3.51
CA LYS A 232 4.16 0.82 2.43
C LYS A 232 5.24 1.86 2.16
N LYS A 233 6.02 2.28 3.15
CA LYS A 233 7.11 3.24 2.93
C LYS A 233 8.15 2.72 1.94
N THR A 234 8.31 1.38 1.83
CA THR A 234 9.22 0.77 0.85
C THR A 234 8.92 1.16 -0.59
N MET A 235 7.67 1.51 -0.93
CA MET A 235 7.34 2.07 -2.25
C MET A 235 8.07 3.39 -2.51
N GLY A 236 8.22 4.23 -1.49
CA GLY A 236 8.93 5.51 -1.61
C GLY A 236 10.42 5.33 -1.78
N TYR A 237 11.04 4.44 -0.99
CA TYR A 237 12.46 4.08 -1.14
C TYR A 237 12.74 3.52 -2.53
N GLU A 238 11.95 2.54 -2.94
CA GLU A 238 12.10 1.85 -4.23
C GLU A 238 11.89 2.78 -5.42
N LEU A 239 10.89 3.66 -5.35
CA LEU A 239 10.64 4.68 -6.37
C LEU A 239 11.87 5.57 -6.57
N VAL A 240 12.44 6.08 -5.49
CA VAL A 240 13.57 7.00 -5.54
C VAL A 240 14.85 6.29 -5.99
N GLU A 241 15.10 5.05 -5.53
CA GLU A 241 16.23 4.24 -5.99
C GLU A 241 16.13 3.95 -7.49
N GLN A 242 14.98 3.53 -8.00
CA GLN A 242 14.74 3.26 -9.42
C GLN A 242 14.82 4.51 -10.30
N LEU A 243 14.69 5.71 -9.72
CA LEU A 243 14.91 7.00 -10.40
C LEU A 243 16.31 7.57 -10.20
N GLY A 244 17.26 6.78 -9.68
CA GLY A 244 18.66 7.21 -9.49
C GLY A 244 18.83 8.16 -8.30
N TRP A 245 18.05 7.95 -7.23
CA TRP A 245 18.05 8.72 -6.00
C TRP A 245 17.63 10.18 -6.17
N GLU A 246 16.70 10.41 -7.11
CA GLU A 246 16.08 11.69 -7.37
C GLU A 246 14.57 11.60 -7.22
N TYR A 247 13.94 12.70 -6.80
CA TYR A 247 12.49 12.79 -6.81
C TYR A 247 11.94 13.02 -8.21
N PRO A 248 10.78 12.45 -8.57
CA PRO A 248 9.99 12.92 -9.69
C PRO A 248 9.34 14.27 -9.35
N ASP A 249 8.77 14.97 -10.33
CA ASP A 249 8.06 16.22 -10.10
C ASP A 249 6.68 15.98 -9.48
N ALA A 250 6.06 14.81 -9.78
CA ALA A 250 4.75 14.47 -9.27
C ALA A 250 4.55 12.96 -9.12
N VAL A 251 3.78 12.55 -8.11
CA VAL A 251 3.37 11.17 -7.86
C VAL A 251 1.84 11.11 -7.76
N PHE A 252 1.22 10.33 -8.65
CA PHE A 252 -0.21 10.07 -8.63
C PHE A 252 -0.50 8.77 -7.89
N TYR A 253 -1.39 8.84 -6.92
CA TYR A 253 -1.72 7.70 -6.10
C TYR A 253 -3.23 7.50 -5.96
N PRO A 254 -3.77 6.29 -6.30
CA PRO A 254 -5.18 6.00 -6.13
C PRO A 254 -5.51 5.87 -4.65
N THR A 255 -6.45 6.68 -4.18
CA THR A 255 -6.60 6.97 -2.76
C THR A 255 -7.96 6.55 -2.21
N GLY A 256 -8.00 5.36 -1.59
CA GLY A 256 -9.09 4.96 -0.67
C GLY A 256 -8.71 5.34 0.77
N GLY A 257 -8.12 4.39 1.53
CA GLY A 257 -7.65 4.62 2.90
C GLY A 257 -6.35 5.41 3.05
N GLY A 258 -5.60 5.66 1.96
CA GLY A 258 -4.44 6.55 1.90
C GLY A 258 -3.13 6.01 2.45
N VAL A 259 -3.07 4.77 2.96
CA VAL A 259 -1.87 4.25 3.65
C VAL A 259 -0.61 4.22 2.78
N GLY A 260 -0.74 4.04 1.47
CA GLY A 260 0.41 4.05 0.57
C GLY A 260 0.97 5.46 0.34
N LEU A 261 0.09 6.45 0.14
CA LEU A 261 0.46 7.85 0.05
C LEU A 261 1.19 8.31 1.33
N ILE A 262 0.64 7.95 2.50
CA ILE A 262 1.22 8.25 3.82
C ILE A 262 2.57 7.54 3.99
N GLY A 263 2.67 6.25 3.61
CA GLY A 263 3.92 5.50 3.70
C GLY A 263 5.03 6.07 2.82
N MET A 264 4.72 6.44 1.57
CA MET A 264 5.70 7.10 0.69
C MET A 264 6.16 8.44 1.24
N TRP A 265 5.25 9.25 1.79
CA TRP A 265 5.62 10.53 2.40
C TRP A 265 6.57 10.35 3.58
N LYS A 266 6.32 9.33 4.45
CA LYS A 266 7.23 8.95 5.51
C LYS A 266 8.61 8.54 4.97
N ALA A 267 8.65 7.77 3.87
CA ALA A 267 9.92 7.42 3.24
C ALA A 267 10.69 8.65 2.75
N PHE A 268 10.01 9.63 2.18
CA PHE A 268 10.67 10.87 1.72
C PHE A 268 11.23 11.67 2.89
N GLU A 269 10.56 11.71 4.05
CA GLU A 269 11.11 12.30 5.26
C GLU A 269 12.37 11.59 5.74
N GLU A 270 12.36 10.26 5.78
CA GLU A 270 13.50 9.44 6.18
C GLU A 270 14.67 9.59 5.20
N LEU A 271 14.41 9.54 3.88
CA LEU A 271 15.44 9.71 2.84
C LEU A 271 16.18 11.05 2.93
N GLU A 272 15.46 12.13 3.25
CA GLU A 272 16.07 13.44 3.47
C GLU A 272 16.90 13.48 4.76
N GLN A 273 16.38 12.93 5.86
CA GLN A 273 17.10 12.83 7.14
C GLN A 273 18.39 12.01 7.00
N LEU A 274 18.37 10.97 6.19
CA LEU A 274 19.50 10.12 5.88
C LEU A 274 20.49 10.75 4.89
N GLY A 275 20.09 11.80 4.17
CA GLY A 275 20.90 12.39 3.10
C GLY A 275 21.10 11.44 1.90
N TRP A 276 20.14 10.54 1.64
CA TRP A 276 20.20 9.56 0.56
C TRP A 276 19.72 10.09 -0.78
N VAL A 277 18.96 11.16 -0.77
CA VAL A 277 18.47 11.82 -1.97
C VAL A 277 19.25 13.09 -2.25
N LYS A 278 19.34 13.47 -3.51
CA LYS A 278 19.88 14.78 -3.90
C LYS A 278 18.98 15.89 -3.31
N PRO A 279 19.56 17.00 -2.85
CA PRO A 279 18.78 18.15 -2.41
C PRO A 279 17.80 18.58 -3.49
N GLY A 280 16.54 18.79 -3.09
CA GLY A 280 15.48 19.16 -4.03
C GLY A 280 14.12 19.26 -3.33
N LYS A 281 13.10 19.58 -4.12
CA LYS A 281 11.73 19.56 -3.63
C LYS A 281 11.17 18.14 -3.68
N ARG A 282 10.47 17.74 -2.61
CA ARG A 282 9.66 16.52 -2.64
C ARG A 282 8.64 16.58 -3.78
N PRO A 283 8.21 15.43 -4.32
CA PRO A 283 7.24 15.41 -5.39
C PRO A 283 5.89 16.00 -4.93
N ARG A 284 5.20 16.65 -5.84
CA ARG A 284 3.78 16.97 -5.64
C ARG A 284 3.00 15.66 -5.52
N MET A 285 2.26 15.48 -4.43
CA MET A 285 1.45 14.28 -4.20
C MET A 285 0.03 14.50 -4.74
N ILE A 286 -0.43 13.62 -5.60
CA ILE A 286 -1.76 13.70 -6.19
C ILE A 286 -2.60 12.53 -5.66
N ALA A 287 -3.63 12.86 -4.87
CA ALA A 287 -4.60 11.89 -4.39
C ALA A 287 -5.77 11.80 -5.36
N VAL A 288 -6.01 10.61 -5.93
CA VAL A 288 -7.10 10.39 -6.87
C VAL A 288 -8.17 9.53 -6.24
N GLN A 289 -9.42 9.97 -6.31
CA GLN A 289 -10.60 9.24 -5.83
C GLN A 289 -11.61 9.05 -6.98
N ALA A 290 -12.53 8.08 -6.81
CA ALA A 290 -13.66 7.96 -7.70
C ALA A 290 -14.73 9.00 -7.37
N ALA A 291 -15.36 9.62 -8.37
CA ALA A 291 -16.37 10.67 -8.20
C ALA A 291 -17.55 10.23 -7.32
N GLY A 292 -17.92 8.93 -7.38
CA GLY A 292 -18.95 8.36 -6.54
C GLY A 292 -18.54 8.13 -5.06
N CYS A 293 -17.26 8.35 -4.70
CA CYS A 293 -16.75 8.25 -3.33
C CYS A 293 -15.47 9.09 -3.15
N ALA A 294 -15.61 10.40 -3.02
CA ALA A 294 -14.49 11.35 -3.00
C ALA A 294 -14.44 12.25 -1.74
N PRO A 295 -14.44 11.67 -0.52
CA PRO A 295 -14.47 12.45 0.71
C PRO A 295 -13.23 13.33 0.93
N VAL A 296 -12.04 12.87 0.50
CA VAL A 296 -10.78 13.63 0.63
C VAL A 296 -10.75 14.78 -0.37
N VAL A 297 -11.20 14.56 -1.61
CA VAL A 297 -11.30 15.62 -2.62
C VAL A 297 -12.21 16.75 -2.12
N ARG A 298 -13.42 16.40 -1.68
CA ARG A 298 -14.36 17.40 -1.14
C ARG A 298 -13.79 18.18 0.04
N ALA A 299 -13.05 17.52 0.95
CA ALA A 299 -12.42 18.18 2.08
C ALA A 299 -11.25 19.08 1.65
N PHE A 300 -10.46 18.65 0.67
CA PHE A 300 -9.35 19.42 0.13
C PHE A 300 -9.83 20.71 -0.54
N GLU A 301 -10.85 20.62 -1.41
CA GLU A 301 -11.48 21.76 -2.09
C GLU A 301 -12.13 22.74 -1.12
N ALA A 302 -12.71 22.24 -0.03
CA ALA A 302 -13.30 23.06 1.03
C ALA A 302 -12.26 23.68 2.00
N GLY A 303 -10.95 23.40 1.82
CA GLY A 303 -9.91 23.82 2.77
C GLY A 303 -10.02 23.18 4.17
N ALA A 304 -10.81 22.11 4.32
CA ALA A 304 -11.06 21.46 5.60
C ALA A 304 -9.88 20.61 6.07
N ASN A 305 -9.72 20.44 7.39
CA ASN A 305 -8.64 19.63 7.98
C ASN A 305 -8.99 18.15 8.12
N ALA A 306 -10.25 17.77 7.89
CA ALA A 306 -10.72 16.39 7.90
C ALA A 306 -11.89 16.20 6.95
N SER A 307 -12.05 15.00 6.40
CA SER A 307 -13.17 14.67 5.53
C SER A 307 -14.45 14.45 6.36
N GLN A 308 -15.60 14.55 5.70
CA GLN A 308 -16.88 14.09 6.24
C GLN A 308 -17.26 12.75 5.60
N MET A 309 -18.11 11.97 6.29
CA MET A 309 -18.65 10.73 5.76
C MET A 309 -19.30 10.99 4.38
N TRP A 310 -18.93 10.17 3.40
CA TRP A 310 -19.56 10.17 2.09
C TRP A 310 -20.79 9.26 2.13
N ARG A 311 -21.95 9.80 1.81
CA ARG A 311 -23.20 9.03 1.74
C ARG A 311 -23.32 8.38 0.35
N ASP A 312 -24.00 7.27 0.27
CA ASP A 312 -24.34 6.56 -0.98
C ASP A 312 -23.12 6.31 -1.88
N ALA A 313 -22.01 5.88 -1.25
CA ALA A 313 -20.75 5.62 -1.92
C ALA A 313 -20.89 4.51 -2.97
N SER A 314 -20.64 4.85 -4.24
CA SER A 314 -20.76 3.94 -5.38
C SER A 314 -19.63 4.16 -6.37
N THR A 315 -18.92 3.08 -6.70
CA THR A 315 -17.93 3.00 -7.78
C THR A 315 -17.58 1.54 -8.01
N PHE A 316 -17.28 1.17 -9.26
CA PHE A 316 -16.76 -0.18 -9.54
C PHE A 316 -15.28 -0.34 -9.15
N ALA A 317 -14.53 0.75 -8.92
CA ALA A 317 -13.19 0.74 -8.35
C ALA A 317 -13.26 0.48 -6.83
N ALA A 318 -13.50 -0.77 -6.44
CA ALA A 318 -13.79 -1.16 -5.05
C ALA A 318 -12.74 -0.68 -4.03
N GLY A 319 -11.46 -0.62 -4.42
CA GLY A 319 -10.37 -0.13 -3.57
C GLY A 319 -10.44 1.38 -3.28
N LEU A 320 -11.21 2.15 -4.06
CA LEU A 320 -11.46 3.59 -3.83
C LEU A 320 -12.74 3.84 -3.01
N ARG A 321 -13.61 2.85 -2.83
CA ARG A 321 -14.88 2.98 -2.10
C ARG A 321 -14.66 2.99 -0.58
N VAL A 322 -14.09 4.07 -0.08
CA VAL A 322 -13.83 4.29 1.35
C VAL A 322 -14.52 5.58 1.82
N PRO A 323 -15.77 5.48 2.31
CA PRO A 323 -16.60 6.66 2.63
C PRO A 323 -16.05 7.58 3.71
N LYS A 324 -15.24 7.06 4.63
CA LYS A 324 -14.56 7.82 5.70
C LYS A 324 -13.18 7.22 5.93
N PRO A 325 -12.14 7.70 5.22
CA PRO A 325 -10.77 7.26 5.44
C PRO A 325 -10.27 7.63 6.85
N TYR A 326 -9.61 6.68 7.53
CA TYR A 326 -9.07 6.92 8.87
C TYR A 326 -7.93 7.95 8.86
N GLY A 327 -7.13 7.97 7.79
CA GLY A 327 -5.98 8.86 7.63
C GLY A 327 -6.28 10.15 6.86
N ASP A 328 -7.52 10.59 6.77
CA ASP A 328 -7.93 11.74 5.95
C ASP A 328 -7.18 13.03 6.30
N ALA A 329 -7.06 13.38 7.58
CA ALA A 329 -6.33 14.56 8.03
C ALA A 329 -4.85 14.49 7.62
N ILE A 330 -4.20 13.33 7.79
CA ILE A 330 -2.80 13.13 7.40
C ILE A 330 -2.62 13.31 5.89
N MET A 331 -3.55 12.77 5.08
CA MET A 331 -3.51 12.94 3.62
C MET A 331 -3.66 14.39 3.21
N LEU A 332 -4.59 15.13 3.82
CA LEU A 332 -4.81 16.54 3.55
C LEU A 332 -3.57 17.38 3.89
N ASP A 333 -2.90 17.07 5.01
CA ASP A 333 -1.64 17.74 5.37
C ASP A 333 -0.52 17.45 4.36
N ILE A 334 -0.38 16.21 3.91
CA ILE A 334 0.60 15.82 2.89
C ILE A 334 0.34 16.53 1.56
N LEU A 335 -0.91 16.59 1.10
CA LEU A 335 -1.27 17.26 -0.13
C LEU A 335 -0.91 18.75 -0.09
N ARG A 336 -1.19 19.42 1.02
CA ARG A 336 -0.82 20.84 1.21
C ARG A 336 0.69 21.02 1.29
N ALA A 337 1.38 20.21 2.09
CA ALA A 337 2.83 20.30 2.27
C ALA A 337 3.61 20.02 0.99
N SER A 338 3.08 19.18 0.10
CA SER A 338 3.70 18.84 -1.19
C SER A 338 3.31 19.80 -2.34
N ASN A 339 2.48 20.81 -2.11
CA ASN A 339 1.81 21.58 -3.17
C ASN A 339 1.10 20.66 -4.17
N GLY A 340 0.55 19.59 -3.68
CA GLY A 340 -0.20 18.60 -4.43
C GLY A 340 -1.67 18.95 -4.59
N VAL A 341 -2.46 18.00 -5.07
CA VAL A 341 -3.88 18.20 -5.31
C VAL A 341 -4.65 16.90 -5.04
N ALA A 342 -5.91 17.01 -4.65
CA ALA A 342 -6.87 15.92 -4.69
C ALA A 342 -7.86 16.14 -5.81
N LEU A 343 -8.13 15.11 -6.62
CA LEU A 343 -9.14 15.19 -7.67
C LEU A 343 -9.93 13.91 -7.82
N ALA A 344 -11.15 14.03 -8.35
CA ALA A 344 -12.02 12.91 -8.61
C ALA A 344 -12.12 12.61 -10.11
N VAL A 345 -12.28 11.33 -10.43
CA VAL A 345 -12.57 10.83 -11.78
C VAL A 345 -13.82 9.96 -11.75
N SER A 346 -14.61 10.01 -12.81
CA SER A 346 -15.84 9.21 -12.91
C SER A 346 -15.52 7.75 -13.27
N ASP A 347 -16.48 6.86 -13.04
CA ASP A 347 -16.37 5.46 -13.44
C ASP A 347 -16.23 5.29 -14.96
N GLU A 348 -16.87 6.17 -15.74
CA GLU A 348 -16.72 6.22 -17.20
C GLU A 348 -15.30 6.60 -17.62
N GLU A 349 -14.70 7.61 -16.98
CA GLU A 349 -13.31 8.01 -17.22
C GLU A 349 -12.32 6.90 -16.83
N ILE A 350 -12.57 6.22 -15.71
CA ILE A 350 -11.77 5.06 -15.27
C ILE A 350 -11.84 3.96 -16.34
N LEU A 351 -13.04 3.58 -16.79
CA LEU A 351 -13.21 2.53 -17.80
C LEU A 351 -12.55 2.91 -19.13
N ALA A 352 -12.76 4.13 -19.59
CA ALA A 352 -12.12 4.64 -20.79
C ALA A 352 -10.60 4.54 -20.72
N SER A 353 -10.04 4.89 -19.56
CA SER A 353 -8.59 4.84 -19.32
C SER A 353 -8.05 3.40 -19.23
N ILE A 354 -8.78 2.44 -18.63
CA ILE A 354 -8.41 1.01 -18.68
C ILE A 354 -8.23 0.57 -20.14
N LEU A 355 -9.24 0.87 -20.99
CA LEU A 355 -9.25 0.44 -22.39
C LEU A 355 -8.17 1.14 -23.21
N ASP A 356 -7.98 2.44 -22.99
CA ASP A 356 -6.98 3.23 -23.69
C ASP A 356 -5.56 2.73 -23.38
N TRP A 357 -5.21 2.56 -22.11
CA TRP A 357 -3.89 2.09 -21.73
C TRP A 357 -3.62 0.64 -22.13
N ALA A 358 -4.62 -0.24 -22.06
CA ALA A 358 -4.49 -1.60 -22.55
C ALA A 358 -4.18 -1.65 -24.05
N ARG A 359 -4.88 -0.84 -24.87
CA ARG A 359 -4.72 -0.83 -26.33
C ARG A 359 -3.46 -0.12 -26.80
N ASN A 360 -3.09 0.99 -26.16
CA ASN A 360 -2.05 1.88 -26.64
C ASN A 360 -0.70 1.72 -25.92
N GLU A 361 -0.71 1.23 -24.67
CA GLU A 361 0.50 1.03 -23.86
C GLU A 361 0.77 -0.48 -23.60
N GLY A 362 -0.20 -1.36 -23.81
CA GLY A 362 -0.11 -2.78 -23.48
C GLY A 362 -0.18 -3.04 -21.95
N ILE A 363 -0.67 -2.06 -21.17
CA ILE A 363 -0.77 -2.16 -19.72
C ILE A 363 -2.23 -2.30 -19.32
N PHE A 364 -2.60 -3.47 -18.80
CA PHE A 364 -3.96 -3.73 -18.30
C PHE A 364 -4.06 -3.32 -16.84
N LEU A 365 -4.45 -2.07 -16.62
CA LEU A 365 -4.56 -1.44 -15.31
C LEU A 365 -5.72 -2.00 -14.48
N SER A 366 -5.57 -2.03 -13.16
CA SER A 366 -6.72 -2.13 -12.26
C SER A 366 -7.60 -0.88 -12.36
N PRO A 367 -8.88 -0.92 -11.96
CA PRO A 367 -9.72 0.27 -11.91
C PRO A 367 -9.08 1.41 -11.08
N GLU A 368 -8.47 1.08 -9.95
CA GLU A 368 -7.73 2.04 -9.12
C GLU A 368 -6.53 2.63 -9.88
N GLY A 369 -5.76 1.79 -10.59
CA GLY A 369 -4.64 2.24 -11.42
C GLY A 369 -5.08 3.12 -12.58
N ALA A 370 -6.21 2.81 -13.21
CA ALA A 370 -6.77 3.60 -14.29
C ALA A 370 -7.31 4.97 -13.81
N SER A 371 -7.69 5.09 -12.56
CA SER A 371 -8.08 6.38 -12.01
C SER A 371 -6.95 7.40 -12.06
N VAL A 372 -5.70 7.00 -11.78
CA VAL A 372 -4.58 7.95 -11.80
C VAL A 372 -4.14 8.31 -13.22
N THR A 373 -4.32 7.41 -14.18
CA THR A 373 -4.03 7.72 -15.59
C THR A 373 -5.08 8.68 -16.17
N ALA A 374 -6.37 8.50 -15.87
CA ALA A 374 -7.42 9.46 -16.21
C ALA A 374 -7.20 10.83 -15.54
N ALA A 375 -6.75 10.83 -14.28
CA ALA A 375 -6.43 12.05 -13.55
C ALA A 375 -5.21 12.80 -14.14
N TYR A 376 -4.22 12.05 -14.63
CA TYR A 376 -3.06 12.62 -15.32
C TYR A 376 -3.49 13.39 -16.57
N ASP A 377 -4.33 12.77 -17.41
CA ASP A 377 -4.83 13.43 -18.62
C ASP A 377 -5.61 14.72 -18.30
N LYS A 378 -6.42 14.72 -17.24
CA LYS A 378 -7.13 15.93 -16.77
C LYS A 378 -6.17 17.04 -16.35
N LEU A 379 -5.16 16.72 -15.54
CA LEU A 379 -4.20 17.71 -15.04
C LEU A 379 -3.27 18.23 -16.14
N LEU A 380 -2.95 17.41 -17.12
CA LEU A 380 -2.22 17.82 -18.31
C LEU A 380 -3.08 18.75 -19.18
N ALA A 381 -4.33 18.41 -19.42
CA ALA A 381 -5.25 19.20 -20.25
C ALA A 381 -5.56 20.58 -19.68
N CYS A 382 -5.63 20.71 -18.34
CA CYS A 382 -5.86 22.01 -17.70
C CYS A 382 -4.57 22.81 -17.43
N GLY A 383 -3.40 22.30 -17.83
CA GLY A 383 -2.11 22.98 -17.68
C GLY A 383 -1.54 23.01 -16.24
N TRP A 384 -2.10 22.21 -15.32
CA TRP A 384 -1.53 22.04 -13.98
C TRP A 384 -0.22 21.25 -14.01
N LEU A 385 -0.09 20.35 -14.99
CA LEU A 385 1.12 19.65 -15.39
C LEU A 385 1.55 20.09 -16.77
N THR A 386 2.84 19.94 -17.03
CA THR A 386 3.44 20.07 -18.36
C THR A 386 3.90 18.69 -18.87
N ALA A 387 4.04 18.54 -20.17
CA ALA A 387 4.53 17.29 -20.78
C ALA A 387 5.99 16.94 -20.38
N SER A 388 6.74 17.91 -19.85
CA SER A 388 8.12 17.73 -19.38
C SER A 388 8.22 17.33 -17.91
N ASP A 389 7.13 17.45 -17.12
CA ASP A 389 7.13 17.02 -15.73
C ASP A 389 7.39 15.50 -15.64
N ARG A 390 8.36 15.10 -14.84
CA ARG A 390 8.64 13.70 -14.54
C ARG A 390 7.58 13.16 -13.59
N VAL A 391 6.70 12.32 -14.09
CA VAL A 391 5.53 11.83 -13.36
C VAL A 391 5.61 10.34 -13.13
N VAL A 392 5.23 9.90 -11.92
CA VAL A 392 5.03 8.48 -11.61
C VAL A 392 3.56 8.23 -11.29
N LEU A 393 2.94 7.34 -12.06
CA LEU A 393 1.56 6.88 -11.91
C LEU A 393 1.57 5.50 -11.25
N PHE A 394 0.90 5.34 -10.12
CA PHE A 394 0.84 4.05 -9.41
C PHE A 394 -0.31 3.19 -9.92
N ASN A 395 -0.01 2.08 -10.61
CA ASN A 395 -0.97 1.00 -10.81
C ASN A 395 -0.91 0.06 -9.60
N THR A 396 -1.85 0.22 -8.68
CA THR A 396 -1.81 -0.44 -7.36
C THR A 396 -2.31 -1.88 -7.36
N GLY A 397 -2.78 -2.39 -8.50
CA GLY A 397 -3.23 -3.77 -8.62
C GLY A 397 -3.24 -4.26 -10.06
N ALA A 398 -3.17 -5.57 -10.25
CA ALA A 398 -3.25 -6.20 -11.56
C ALA A 398 -4.67 -6.12 -12.12
N GLY A 399 -4.85 -5.68 -13.36
CA GLY A 399 -6.15 -5.66 -14.03
C GLY A 399 -6.84 -7.02 -14.08
N LEU A 400 -6.05 -8.11 -14.11
CA LEU A 400 -6.57 -9.47 -14.11
C LEU A 400 -7.37 -9.85 -12.85
N LYS A 401 -7.19 -9.16 -11.73
CA LYS A 401 -8.02 -9.36 -10.52
C LYS A 401 -9.42 -8.76 -10.64
N TYR A 402 -9.67 -7.96 -11.65
CA TYR A 402 -10.90 -7.16 -11.82
C TYR A 402 -11.61 -7.48 -13.13
N THR A 403 -11.33 -8.64 -13.73
CA THR A 403 -11.91 -9.00 -15.04
C THR A 403 -13.43 -9.10 -15.03
N ASP A 404 -14.03 -9.56 -13.93
CA ASP A 404 -15.48 -9.63 -13.73
C ASP A 404 -16.12 -8.24 -13.71
N VAL A 405 -15.62 -7.34 -12.86
CA VAL A 405 -16.15 -5.97 -12.75
C VAL A 405 -15.84 -5.15 -14.01
N THR A 406 -14.67 -5.36 -14.65
CA THR A 406 -14.32 -4.70 -15.91
C THR A 406 -15.20 -5.18 -17.04
N ALA A 407 -15.45 -6.49 -17.15
CA ALA A 407 -16.37 -7.05 -18.14
C ALA A 407 -17.79 -6.53 -17.96
N GLN A 408 -18.25 -6.42 -16.71
CA GLN A 408 -19.56 -5.83 -16.41
C GLN A 408 -19.63 -4.36 -16.83
N ALA A 409 -18.62 -3.56 -16.51
CA ALA A 409 -18.53 -2.15 -16.92
C ALA A 409 -18.46 -2.00 -18.44
N MET A 410 -17.78 -2.91 -19.15
CA MET A 410 -17.77 -3.00 -20.62
C MET A 410 -19.06 -3.56 -21.20
N LYS A 411 -20.01 -4.04 -20.40
CA LYS A 411 -21.23 -4.74 -20.83
C LYS A 411 -20.95 -5.98 -21.69
N LEU A 412 -19.82 -6.65 -21.45
CA LEU A 412 -19.47 -7.89 -22.13
C LEU A 412 -20.32 -9.05 -21.60
N ARG A 413 -20.80 -9.89 -22.55
CA ARG A 413 -21.44 -11.18 -22.21
C ARG A 413 -20.46 -12.30 -22.56
N ARG A 414 -20.44 -13.36 -21.74
CA ARG A 414 -19.75 -14.59 -22.18
C ARG A 414 -20.38 -15.08 -23.44
N PRO A 415 -19.61 -15.49 -24.48
CA PRO A 415 -20.16 -16.19 -25.60
C PRO A 415 -20.95 -17.41 -25.08
N GLN A 416 -22.17 -17.60 -25.56
CA GLN A 416 -22.88 -18.86 -25.31
C GLN A 416 -22.07 -19.93 -26.04
N THR A 417 -21.52 -20.89 -25.31
CA THR A 417 -20.99 -22.11 -25.93
C THR A 417 -22.22 -22.87 -26.45
N ASP A 418 -22.37 -22.95 -27.78
CA ASP A 418 -23.30 -23.88 -28.38
C ASP A 418 -22.91 -25.28 -27.85
N GLN A 419 -23.77 -25.86 -26.97
CA GLN A 419 -23.69 -27.26 -26.54
C GLN A 419 -24.36 -28.15 -27.57
#